data_4e5353417c7753656bfdacd4a2c8d4c7
#
_entry.id   4e5353417c7753656bfdacd4a2c8d4c7
#
_cell.length_a   1.000
_cell.length_b   1.000
_cell.length_c   1.000
_cell.angle_alpha   90.00
_cell.angle_beta   90.00
_cell.angle_gamma   90.00
#
_symmetry.space_group_name_H-M   'P 1'
#
loop_
_entity.id
_entity.type
_entity.pdbx_description
1 polymer ?
#
loop_
_entity_poly.entity_id
_entity_poly.type
_entity_poly.pdbx_seq_one_letter_code
_entity_poly.pdbx_strand_id
1 'polypeptide(L)'
;MIRKRFYACRLLMLGISVTLVFTAFAPAQVALTQLSQDTFTDGASQHESEVEPSTFSYGNTIVTAFQVARISGGGGADIGFATSTNGGATWTNGFLPGLTIYEGNGMSDAASDAAVAYDALHNTWLISVLPIGNNTSVAVSRSTDGINWSNPVSVTTLGSPDKNWIVCDNTPTSKFYGHCYSEWDDTSQGDLIEMSTSTDGGMTWGPEMHTAAFDYGIGGAPLVRPNGTVIVPINGFNGDVIAFTSTNGGKKWSAAVNVASDTSHGEGGNLRSAGLISSAIDAKGKVYVAWSDCRYRTGCAENDIVYSTSTSGKKWTAVQRVPIDPVTSTVDHFITGLGIAPGTSGKKAQLALAYYDYPVSSCSSNCQLYAGFIQSSTAGATWSAPVTLAGPMKLTWLPNTFSGYMVADYISVGFGNGKAFPVFAVAQANSGSLLNEAIYTTSAGQDASRPEEELLTAEGDVPVPNAHSDHGPREYLDQDNRIPVSGPRPPEKD
;
A
#
# COMPACT_ATOMS: atom_id res chain seq x y z
N MET A 1 89.73 44.20 25.26
CA MET A 1 89.11 43.64 24.05
C MET A 1 88.29 42.39 24.47
N ILE A 2 86.97 42.53 24.66
CA ILE A 2 86.14 41.49 25.17
C ILE A 2 85.24 40.99 24.00
N ARG A 3 85.43 39.75 23.59
CA ARG A 3 84.60 39.09 22.57
C ARG A 3 83.35 38.53 23.22
N LYS A 4 82.13 39.02 22.81
CA LYS A 4 80.85 38.46 23.15
C LYS A 4 80.56 37.30 22.20
N ARG A 5 80.28 36.11 22.78
CA ARG A 5 79.73 34.92 22.05
C ARG A 5 78.18 34.97 22.12
N PHE A 6 77.52 34.97 20.96
CA PHE A 6 76.08 34.75 20.85
C PHE A 6 75.81 33.26 20.76
N TYR A 7 75.00 32.72 21.68
CA TYR A 7 74.36 31.42 21.53
C TYR A 7 73.01 31.55 20.87
N ALA A 8 72.83 30.92 19.70
CA ALA A 8 71.53 30.79 19.03
C ALA A 8 70.80 29.57 19.56
N CYS A 9 69.71 29.78 20.28
CA CYS A 9 68.82 28.74 20.73
C CYS A 9 67.86 28.39 19.58
N ARG A 10 67.98 27.19 18.98
CA ARG A 10 67.01 26.65 18.01
C ARG A 10 65.85 26.00 18.76
N LEU A 11 64.64 26.61 18.75
CA LEU A 11 63.40 25.98 19.16
C LEU A 11 62.98 24.98 18.07
N LEU A 12 62.90 23.71 18.40
CA LEU A 12 62.31 22.66 17.60
C LEU A 12 60.81 22.66 17.92
N MET A 13 59.97 23.14 17.02
CA MET A 13 58.52 22.96 17.13
C MET A 13 58.14 21.57 16.59
N LEU A 14 57.77 20.66 17.49
CA LEU A 14 57.12 19.39 17.13
C LEU A 14 55.66 19.69 16.81
N GLY A 15 55.30 19.69 15.53
CA GLY A 15 53.90 19.75 15.09
C GLY A 15 53.24 18.38 15.28
N ILE A 16 52.36 18.24 16.27
CA ILE A 16 51.47 17.08 16.41
C ILE A 16 50.33 17.24 15.43
N SER A 17 50.37 16.52 14.30
CA SER A 17 49.21 16.39 13.39
C SER A 17 48.21 15.42 14.00
N VAL A 18 47.13 15.91 14.55
CA VAL A 18 45.98 15.10 14.94
C VAL A 18 45.17 14.77 13.68
N THR A 19 45.32 13.56 13.17
CA THR A 19 44.46 13.06 12.08
C THR A 19 43.13 12.63 12.70
N LEU A 20 42.08 13.44 12.56
CA LEU A 20 40.72 13.04 12.87
C LEU A 20 40.30 11.98 11.84
N VAL A 21 40.23 10.73 12.26
CA VAL A 21 39.62 9.64 11.50
C VAL A 21 38.11 9.75 11.71
N PHE A 22 37.41 10.32 10.75
CA PHE A 22 35.94 10.21 10.67
C PHE A 22 35.62 8.77 10.26
N THR A 23 35.27 7.93 11.22
CA THR A 23 34.58 6.68 10.92
C THR A 23 33.17 7.02 10.46
N ALA A 24 32.92 6.97 9.16
CA ALA A 24 31.58 6.95 8.64
C ALA A 24 30.91 5.66 9.14
N PHE A 25 30.02 5.78 10.12
CA PHE A 25 29.12 4.68 10.47
C PHE A 25 28.16 4.53 9.28
N ALA A 26 28.25 3.43 8.54
CA ALA A 26 27.17 3.04 7.64
C ALA A 26 25.88 2.94 8.49
N PRO A 27 24.77 3.52 8.06
CA PRO A 27 23.50 3.36 8.77
C PRO A 27 23.22 1.86 8.91
N ALA A 28 22.87 1.42 10.12
CA ALA A 28 22.52 0.02 10.34
C ALA A 28 21.31 -0.32 9.46
N GLN A 29 21.45 -1.35 8.64
CA GLN A 29 20.35 -1.85 7.83
C GLN A 29 19.19 -2.26 8.74
N VAL A 30 17.94 -1.86 8.38
CA VAL A 30 16.75 -2.22 9.14
C VAL A 30 16.57 -3.74 9.08
N ALA A 31 16.43 -4.39 10.23
CA ALA A 31 16.19 -5.83 10.28
C ALA A 31 14.77 -6.12 9.81
N LEU A 32 14.61 -7.05 8.88
CA LEU A 32 13.34 -7.46 8.30
C LEU A 32 12.97 -8.89 8.71
N THR A 33 11.66 -9.13 8.83
CA THR A 33 11.06 -10.45 9.02
C THR A 33 10.25 -10.78 7.78
N GLN A 34 10.54 -11.91 7.14
CA GLN A 34 9.75 -12.44 6.03
C GLN A 34 8.42 -12.97 6.55
N LEU A 35 7.33 -12.62 5.89
CA LEU A 35 5.95 -12.98 6.25
C LEU A 35 5.36 -14.03 5.32
N SER A 36 5.79 -14.08 4.07
CA SER A 36 5.26 -14.96 3.03
C SER A 36 6.13 -16.18 2.79
N GLN A 37 5.56 -17.15 2.10
CA GLN A 37 6.24 -18.33 1.53
C GLN A 37 5.47 -18.78 0.30
N ASP A 38 6.17 -19.34 -0.69
CA ASP A 38 5.58 -20.07 -1.81
C ASP A 38 5.86 -21.57 -1.66
N THR A 39 4.80 -22.38 -1.65
CA THR A 39 4.88 -23.84 -1.63
C THR A 39 4.24 -24.47 -2.86
N PHE A 40 3.76 -23.65 -3.79
CA PHE A 40 3.15 -24.08 -5.03
C PHE A 40 4.20 -24.59 -6.01
N THR A 41 3.78 -25.46 -6.94
CA THR A 41 4.68 -26.10 -7.91
C THR A 41 4.03 -26.24 -9.28
N ASP A 42 2.97 -25.47 -9.53
CA ASP A 42 2.27 -25.47 -10.80
C ASP A 42 3.13 -24.88 -11.94
N GLY A 43 2.66 -24.98 -13.17
CA GLY A 43 3.40 -24.47 -14.34
C GLY A 43 2.88 -23.13 -14.85
N ALA A 44 1.89 -22.53 -14.22
CA ALA A 44 1.27 -21.26 -14.64
C ALA A 44 1.88 -20.06 -13.91
N SER A 45 2.38 -20.28 -12.71
CA SER A 45 2.87 -19.24 -11.81
C SER A 45 4.35 -18.94 -11.97
N GLN A 46 4.74 -17.72 -11.65
CA GLN A 46 6.11 -17.30 -11.42
C GLN A 46 6.44 -17.51 -9.95
N HIS A 47 6.98 -18.68 -9.61
CA HIS A 47 7.22 -19.10 -8.24
C HIS A 47 8.21 -18.20 -7.50
N GLU A 48 8.07 -18.17 -6.14
CA GLU A 48 8.82 -17.30 -5.25
C GLU A 48 8.61 -15.81 -5.60
N SER A 49 7.34 -15.44 -5.80
CA SER A 49 6.91 -14.06 -6.06
C SER A 49 5.63 -13.73 -5.33
N GLU A 50 5.75 -12.92 -4.29
CA GLU A 50 4.62 -12.48 -3.47
C GLU A 50 4.51 -10.96 -3.51
N VAL A 51 3.31 -10.45 -3.79
CA VAL A 51 3.06 -9.04 -4.07
C VAL A 51 1.77 -8.53 -3.40
N GLU A 52 1.58 -7.21 -3.37
CA GLU A 52 0.35 -6.53 -2.98
C GLU A 52 -0.14 -6.84 -1.56
N PRO A 53 0.64 -6.53 -0.52
CA PRO A 53 0.21 -6.77 0.85
C PRO A 53 -0.78 -5.72 1.35
N SER A 54 -1.96 -6.17 1.76
CA SER A 54 -2.92 -5.39 2.56
C SER A 54 -2.86 -5.81 4.02
N THR A 55 -2.94 -4.85 4.94
CA THR A 55 -2.79 -5.12 6.38
C THR A 55 -3.83 -4.36 7.18
N PHE A 56 -4.43 -5.03 8.14
CA PHE A 56 -5.28 -4.40 9.16
C PHE A 56 -4.85 -4.83 10.55
N SER A 57 -5.03 -3.93 11.53
CA SER A 57 -4.68 -4.17 12.93
C SER A 57 -5.86 -3.89 13.84
N TYR A 58 -6.11 -4.79 14.79
CA TYR A 58 -7.09 -4.59 15.85
C TYR A 58 -6.56 -5.10 17.19
N GLY A 59 -6.50 -4.24 18.20
CA GLY A 59 -5.78 -4.54 19.45
C GLY A 59 -4.30 -4.81 19.17
N ASN A 60 -3.80 -5.96 19.62
CA ASN A 60 -2.44 -6.44 19.36
C ASN A 60 -2.35 -7.46 18.21
N THR A 61 -3.45 -7.73 17.53
CA THR A 61 -3.46 -8.61 16.36
C THR A 61 -3.25 -7.78 15.09
N ILE A 62 -2.31 -8.23 14.28
CA ILE A 62 -2.01 -7.67 12.96
C ILE A 62 -2.21 -8.81 11.97
N VAL A 63 -3.07 -8.61 10.97
CA VAL A 63 -3.28 -9.55 9.87
C VAL A 63 -2.89 -8.87 8.57
N THR A 64 -2.09 -9.56 7.76
CA THR A 64 -1.78 -9.16 6.39
C THR A 64 -2.14 -10.27 5.43
N ALA A 65 -2.55 -9.91 4.22
CA ALA A 65 -2.84 -10.84 3.13
C ALA A 65 -2.21 -10.32 1.83
N PHE A 66 -1.81 -11.23 0.94
CA PHE A 66 -1.02 -10.91 -0.26
C PHE A 66 -1.18 -12.02 -1.32
N GLN A 67 -0.90 -11.70 -2.56
CA GLN A 67 -0.82 -12.69 -3.63
C GLN A 67 0.44 -13.53 -3.47
N VAL A 68 0.34 -14.84 -3.79
CA VAL A 68 1.48 -15.78 -3.77
C VAL A 68 1.62 -16.44 -5.12
N ALA A 69 2.86 -16.56 -5.60
CA ALA A 69 3.21 -17.14 -6.90
C ALA A 69 2.48 -16.44 -8.05
N ARG A 70 2.90 -15.20 -8.33
CA ARG A 70 2.24 -14.28 -9.28
C ARG A 70 2.07 -14.92 -10.66
N ILE A 71 0.87 -14.89 -11.21
CA ILE A 71 0.56 -15.32 -12.59
C ILE A 71 0.66 -14.11 -13.52
N SER A 72 1.36 -14.26 -14.65
CA SER A 72 1.62 -13.15 -15.58
C SER A 72 0.35 -12.45 -16.09
N GLY A 73 -0.73 -13.21 -16.27
CA GLY A 73 -2.02 -12.72 -16.78
C GLY A 73 -2.96 -12.13 -15.72
N GLY A 74 -2.64 -12.22 -14.44
CA GLY A 74 -3.49 -11.69 -13.34
C GLY A 74 -3.51 -12.60 -12.13
N GLY A 75 -3.49 -12.02 -10.92
CA GLY A 75 -3.52 -12.75 -9.66
C GLY A 75 -2.28 -13.60 -9.37
N GLY A 76 -2.37 -14.41 -8.35
CA GLY A 76 -1.38 -15.42 -7.97
C GLY A 76 -2.01 -16.82 -7.91
N ALA A 77 -1.20 -17.85 -7.66
CA ALA A 77 -1.71 -19.20 -7.45
C ALA A 77 -2.68 -19.26 -6.27
N ASP A 78 -2.47 -18.44 -5.24
CA ASP A 78 -3.43 -18.25 -4.16
C ASP A 78 -3.17 -16.93 -3.41
N ILE A 79 -4.01 -16.68 -2.39
CA ILE A 79 -3.81 -15.63 -1.39
C ILE A 79 -3.18 -16.21 -0.14
N GLY A 80 -1.98 -15.74 0.17
CA GLY A 80 -1.31 -15.98 1.44
C GLY A 80 -1.76 -14.99 2.52
N PHE A 81 -1.61 -15.39 3.77
CA PHE A 81 -1.77 -14.49 4.91
C PHE A 81 -0.61 -14.64 5.90
N ALA A 82 -0.39 -13.62 6.70
CA ALA A 82 0.45 -13.70 7.90
C ALA A 82 -0.20 -12.94 9.05
N THR A 83 -0.22 -13.55 10.23
CA THR A 83 -0.87 -13.04 11.41
C THR A 83 0.08 -12.99 12.60
N SER A 84 0.15 -11.83 13.25
CA SER A 84 0.74 -11.69 14.56
C SER A 84 -0.36 -11.42 15.59
N THR A 85 -0.42 -12.21 16.64
CA THR A 85 -1.35 -12.00 17.77
C THR A 85 -0.70 -11.31 18.96
N ASN A 86 0.57 -10.94 18.86
CA ASN A 86 1.38 -10.38 19.94
C ASN A 86 2.07 -9.04 19.56
N GLY A 87 1.42 -8.27 18.67
CA GLY A 87 1.86 -6.94 18.29
C GLY A 87 3.12 -6.90 17.43
N GLY A 88 3.27 -7.88 16.53
CA GLY A 88 4.37 -7.95 15.57
C GLY A 88 5.60 -8.72 16.07
N ALA A 89 5.56 -9.30 17.29
CA ALA A 89 6.72 -9.99 17.83
C ALA A 89 6.99 -11.37 17.17
N THR A 90 5.92 -12.08 16.82
CA THR A 90 5.99 -13.34 16.05
C THR A 90 4.85 -13.42 15.06
N TRP A 91 5.04 -14.19 14.00
CA TRP A 91 4.08 -14.31 12.89
C TRP A 91 3.80 -15.77 12.57
N THR A 92 2.56 -16.05 12.22
CA THR A 92 2.08 -17.33 11.66
C THR A 92 1.55 -17.05 10.28
N ASN A 93 2.00 -17.78 9.27
CA ASN A 93 1.54 -17.64 7.89
C ASN A 93 0.84 -18.91 7.38
N GLY A 94 0.16 -18.78 6.25
CA GLY A 94 -0.54 -19.85 5.56
C GLY A 94 -1.26 -19.32 4.32
N PHE A 95 -2.16 -20.13 3.77
CA PHE A 95 -2.95 -19.81 2.58
C PHE A 95 -4.44 -19.83 2.90
N LEU A 96 -5.25 -19.09 2.11
CA LEU A 96 -6.70 -19.11 2.26
C LEU A 96 -7.28 -20.38 1.60
N PRO A 97 -8.06 -21.20 2.32
CA PRO A 97 -8.59 -22.43 1.76
C PRO A 97 -9.74 -22.18 0.79
N GLY A 98 -9.83 -23.01 -0.25
CA GLY A 98 -11.00 -23.09 -1.13
C GLY A 98 -11.19 -21.90 -2.08
N LEU A 99 -10.15 -21.13 -2.33
CA LEU A 99 -10.17 -20.06 -3.34
C LEU A 99 -9.83 -20.62 -4.71
N THR A 100 -8.64 -21.16 -4.85
CA THR A 100 -8.10 -21.58 -6.16
C THR A 100 -8.00 -23.11 -6.25
N ILE A 101 -7.76 -23.59 -7.45
CA ILE A 101 -7.52 -25.02 -7.73
C ILE A 101 -6.22 -25.52 -7.09
N TYR A 102 -5.36 -24.64 -6.61
CA TYR A 102 -4.05 -24.97 -6.04
C TYR A 102 -4.13 -25.21 -4.51
N GLU A 103 -5.14 -24.62 -3.82
CA GLU A 103 -5.28 -24.73 -2.38
C GLU A 103 -6.74 -25.00 -1.95
N GLY A 104 -6.94 -26.03 -1.12
CA GLY A 104 -8.23 -26.33 -0.48
C GLY A 104 -9.37 -26.72 -1.43
N ASN A 105 -9.06 -27.15 -2.67
CA ASN A 105 -10.02 -27.55 -3.71
C ASN A 105 -10.99 -26.43 -4.13
N GLY A 106 -10.52 -25.19 -4.21
CA GLY A 106 -11.24 -24.09 -4.83
C GLY A 106 -11.45 -24.30 -6.33
N MET A 107 -12.16 -23.40 -6.98
CA MET A 107 -12.52 -23.55 -8.40
C MET A 107 -11.91 -22.48 -9.31
N SER A 108 -11.27 -21.47 -8.74
CA SER A 108 -10.69 -20.36 -9.51
C SER A 108 -9.28 -20.70 -9.99
N ASP A 109 -8.91 -20.16 -11.15
CA ASP A 109 -7.60 -20.38 -11.76
C ASP A 109 -6.50 -19.53 -11.10
N ALA A 110 -6.90 -18.45 -10.44
CA ALA A 110 -6.03 -17.53 -9.72
C ALA A 110 -6.83 -16.77 -8.64
N ALA A 111 -6.13 -16.04 -7.76
CA ALA A 111 -6.73 -15.10 -6.82
C ALA A 111 -5.91 -13.81 -6.73
N SER A 112 -6.59 -12.66 -6.54
CA SER A 112 -6.00 -11.32 -6.56
C SER A 112 -6.59 -10.42 -5.48
N ASP A 113 -6.03 -9.21 -5.35
CA ASP A 113 -6.54 -8.03 -4.65
C ASP A 113 -7.01 -8.30 -3.22
N ALA A 114 -6.14 -8.91 -2.43
CA ALA A 114 -6.44 -9.17 -1.03
C ALA A 114 -6.57 -7.89 -0.21
N ALA A 115 -7.68 -7.74 0.52
CA ALA A 115 -7.90 -6.63 1.44
C ALA A 115 -8.39 -7.13 2.79
N VAL A 116 -7.80 -6.64 3.89
CA VAL A 116 -8.04 -7.14 5.25
C VAL A 116 -8.91 -6.17 6.05
N ALA A 117 -9.91 -6.69 6.76
CA ALA A 117 -10.72 -5.97 7.73
C ALA A 117 -10.99 -6.80 8.99
N TYR A 118 -11.47 -6.13 10.02
CA TYR A 118 -11.96 -6.76 11.25
C TYR A 118 -13.34 -6.21 11.61
N ASP A 119 -14.25 -7.08 11.97
CA ASP A 119 -15.57 -6.75 12.52
C ASP A 119 -15.58 -7.00 14.03
N ALA A 120 -15.52 -5.93 14.80
CA ALA A 120 -15.45 -6.01 16.25
C ALA A 120 -16.76 -6.45 16.91
N LEU A 121 -17.93 -6.24 16.27
CA LEU A 121 -19.20 -6.72 16.79
C LEU A 121 -19.29 -8.24 16.74
N HIS A 122 -18.87 -8.84 15.62
CA HIS A 122 -18.96 -10.27 15.38
C HIS A 122 -17.67 -11.02 15.70
N ASN A 123 -16.63 -10.33 16.20
CA ASN A 123 -15.29 -10.88 16.48
C ASN A 123 -14.74 -11.67 15.29
N THR A 124 -14.77 -11.06 14.10
CA THR A 124 -14.44 -11.74 12.86
C THR A 124 -13.43 -10.95 12.03
N TRP A 125 -12.32 -11.58 11.68
CA TRP A 125 -11.39 -11.14 10.66
C TRP A 125 -11.96 -11.50 9.29
N LEU A 126 -11.76 -10.62 8.32
CA LEU A 126 -12.25 -10.73 6.96
C LEU A 126 -11.09 -10.47 6.00
N ILE A 127 -10.91 -11.32 5.02
CA ILE A 127 -10.05 -11.07 3.86
C ILE A 127 -10.95 -11.11 2.63
N SER A 128 -11.11 -9.94 1.98
CA SER A 128 -11.76 -9.80 0.69
C SER A 128 -10.76 -10.08 -0.42
N VAL A 129 -11.19 -10.76 -1.47
CA VAL A 129 -10.34 -11.21 -2.57
C VAL A 129 -11.11 -11.20 -3.89
N LEU A 130 -10.39 -11.23 -5.01
CA LEU A 130 -10.90 -11.52 -6.35
C LEU A 130 -10.50 -12.94 -6.75
N PRO A 131 -11.35 -13.96 -6.60
CA PRO A 131 -11.18 -15.23 -7.30
C PRO A 131 -11.32 -15.02 -8.82
N ILE A 132 -10.28 -15.37 -9.56
CA ILE A 132 -10.17 -15.18 -11.02
C ILE A 132 -10.33 -16.52 -11.72
N GLY A 133 -11.15 -16.58 -12.78
CA GLY A 133 -11.39 -17.80 -13.55
C GLY A 133 -12.51 -17.60 -14.57
N ASN A 134 -13.30 -18.63 -14.81
CA ASN A 134 -14.46 -18.54 -15.72
C ASN A 134 -15.48 -17.47 -15.33
N ASN A 135 -15.57 -17.14 -14.03
CA ASN A 135 -16.38 -16.06 -13.49
C ASN A 135 -15.56 -15.37 -12.40
N THR A 136 -14.94 -14.26 -12.73
CA THR A 136 -14.31 -13.39 -11.71
C THR A 136 -15.41 -12.88 -10.77
N SER A 137 -15.10 -12.85 -9.49
CA SER A 137 -16.06 -12.50 -8.44
C SER A 137 -15.38 -11.73 -7.32
N VAL A 138 -16.14 -11.12 -6.43
CA VAL A 138 -15.64 -10.69 -5.12
C VAL A 138 -16.06 -11.72 -4.08
N ALA A 139 -15.13 -12.17 -3.27
CA ALA A 139 -15.39 -13.12 -2.20
C ALA A 139 -14.69 -12.72 -0.90
N VAL A 140 -15.13 -13.27 0.23
CA VAL A 140 -14.60 -12.97 1.55
C VAL A 140 -14.37 -14.26 2.33
N SER A 141 -13.13 -14.51 2.75
CA SER A 141 -12.78 -15.51 3.75
C SER A 141 -12.87 -14.92 5.15
N ARG A 142 -13.28 -15.76 6.13
CA ARG A 142 -13.58 -15.34 7.50
C ARG A 142 -12.77 -16.12 8.51
N SER A 143 -12.37 -15.47 9.61
CA SER A 143 -11.67 -16.12 10.72
C SER A 143 -12.01 -15.43 12.06
N THR A 144 -12.06 -16.18 13.14
CA THR A 144 -12.23 -15.64 14.50
C THR A 144 -10.90 -15.36 15.21
N ASP A 145 -9.80 -15.88 14.69
CA ASP A 145 -8.46 -15.78 15.28
C ASP A 145 -7.40 -15.17 14.32
N GLY A 146 -7.78 -14.97 13.02
CA GLY A 146 -6.87 -14.51 11.98
C GLY A 146 -5.89 -15.58 11.48
N ILE A 147 -6.01 -16.83 11.93
CA ILE A 147 -5.12 -17.94 11.59
C ILE A 147 -5.87 -19.07 10.89
N ASN A 148 -7.04 -19.43 11.42
CA ASN A 148 -7.89 -20.46 10.86
C ASN A 148 -9.01 -19.82 10.03
N TRP A 149 -8.93 -19.96 8.71
CA TRP A 149 -9.83 -19.31 7.76
C TRP A 149 -10.89 -20.27 7.22
N SER A 150 -12.08 -19.75 6.98
CA SER A 150 -13.16 -20.47 6.28
C SER A 150 -12.92 -20.46 4.77
N ASN A 151 -13.59 -21.37 4.06
CA ASN A 151 -13.81 -21.22 2.64
C ASN A 151 -14.48 -19.86 2.35
N PRO A 152 -14.28 -19.26 1.15
CA PRO A 152 -14.79 -17.96 0.81
C PRO A 152 -16.33 -17.95 0.72
N VAL A 153 -16.90 -16.80 1.10
CA VAL A 153 -18.31 -16.46 0.89
C VAL A 153 -18.38 -15.45 -0.23
N SER A 154 -19.22 -15.69 -1.23
CA SER A 154 -19.39 -14.74 -2.35
C SER A 154 -20.02 -13.43 -1.90
N VAL A 155 -19.44 -12.31 -2.30
CA VAL A 155 -20.03 -10.97 -2.23
C VAL A 155 -20.83 -10.70 -3.49
N THR A 156 -20.23 -10.89 -4.65
CA THR A 156 -20.87 -10.84 -5.96
C THR A 156 -20.24 -11.83 -6.93
N THR A 157 -21.03 -12.26 -7.91
CA THR A 157 -20.60 -13.03 -9.10
C THR A 157 -21.09 -12.35 -10.38
N LEU A 158 -21.51 -11.09 -10.28
CA LEU A 158 -22.02 -10.32 -11.41
C LEU A 158 -20.92 -9.43 -11.99
N GLY A 159 -21.03 -9.11 -13.26
CA GLY A 159 -20.09 -8.25 -13.94
C GLY A 159 -18.69 -8.84 -14.10
N SER A 160 -17.71 -7.99 -14.08
CA SER A 160 -16.27 -8.28 -14.13
C SER A 160 -15.58 -7.41 -13.07
N PRO A 161 -15.70 -7.78 -11.78
CA PRO A 161 -15.16 -6.95 -10.71
C PRO A 161 -13.64 -6.88 -10.73
N ASP A 162 -13.10 -5.73 -10.36
CA ASP A 162 -11.67 -5.46 -10.14
C ASP A 162 -11.43 -4.63 -8.88
N LYS A 163 -10.20 -4.63 -8.38
CA LYS A 163 -9.67 -3.80 -7.29
C LYS A 163 -10.57 -3.70 -6.05
N ASN A 164 -11.10 -4.82 -5.58
CA ASN A 164 -11.96 -4.88 -4.40
C ASN A 164 -11.24 -4.41 -3.12
N TRP A 165 -11.98 -3.76 -2.24
CA TRP A 165 -11.53 -3.41 -0.88
C TRP A 165 -12.63 -3.63 0.14
N ILE A 166 -12.27 -3.69 1.45
CA ILE A 166 -13.22 -3.95 2.53
C ILE A 166 -12.90 -3.13 3.77
N VAL A 167 -13.95 -2.68 4.48
CA VAL A 167 -13.86 -2.04 5.80
C VAL A 167 -15.06 -2.40 6.65
N CYS A 168 -14.91 -2.43 8.00
CA CYS A 168 -16.04 -2.61 8.92
C CYS A 168 -16.16 -1.42 9.89
N ASP A 169 -17.38 -1.14 10.32
CA ASP A 169 -17.66 -0.15 11.37
C ASP A 169 -17.36 -0.75 12.75
N ASN A 170 -16.21 -0.39 13.30
CA ASN A 170 -15.72 -0.86 14.59
C ASN A 170 -16.01 0.10 15.75
N THR A 171 -16.91 1.06 15.56
CA THR A 171 -17.26 2.03 16.61
C THR A 171 -18.50 1.58 17.38
N PRO A 172 -18.40 1.14 18.65
CA PRO A 172 -19.54 0.59 19.40
C PRO A 172 -20.72 1.57 19.58
N THR A 173 -20.48 2.87 19.45
CA THR A 173 -21.53 3.92 19.55
C THR A 173 -22.15 4.28 18.21
N SER A 174 -21.64 3.73 17.10
CA SER A 174 -22.22 3.90 15.78
C SER A 174 -23.55 3.16 15.65
N LYS A 175 -24.49 3.71 14.88
CA LYS A 175 -25.74 3.04 14.52
C LYS A 175 -25.52 1.83 13.60
N PHE A 176 -24.35 1.75 13.00
CA PHE A 176 -23.99 0.75 12.01
C PHE A 176 -22.83 -0.13 12.49
N TYR A 177 -22.60 -0.17 13.83
CA TYR A 177 -21.59 -1.03 14.42
C TYR A 177 -21.74 -2.47 13.95
N GLY A 178 -20.67 -3.05 13.40
CA GLY A 178 -20.64 -4.38 12.80
C GLY A 178 -21.12 -4.45 11.34
N HIS A 179 -21.45 -3.31 10.70
CA HIS A 179 -21.60 -3.33 9.24
C HIS A 179 -20.22 -3.38 8.59
N CYS A 180 -20.06 -4.26 7.60
CA CYS A 180 -18.91 -4.32 6.73
C CYS A 180 -19.30 -3.90 5.31
N TYR A 181 -18.42 -3.16 4.66
CA TYR A 181 -18.65 -2.58 3.33
C TYR A 181 -17.55 -3.08 2.41
N SER A 182 -17.93 -3.75 1.32
CA SER A 182 -17.06 -4.12 0.22
C SER A 182 -17.25 -3.14 -0.92
N GLU A 183 -16.17 -2.72 -1.53
CA GLU A 183 -16.11 -1.85 -2.70
C GLU A 183 -15.34 -2.57 -3.81
N TRP A 184 -15.72 -2.36 -5.06
CA TRP A 184 -15.00 -2.78 -6.26
C TRP A 184 -15.45 -1.93 -7.45
N ASP A 185 -14.75 -2.01 -8.55
CA ASP A 185 -15.19 -1.48 -9.83
C ASP A 185 -15.57 -2.62 -10.78
N ASP A 186 -16.59 -2.39 -11.64
CA ASP A 186 -17.02 -3.35 -12.65
C ASP A 186 -16.49 -2.95 -14.03
N THR A 187 -15.42 -3.62 -14.46
CA THR A 187 -14.76 -3.37 -15.74
C THR A 187 -15.66 -3.65 -16.94
N SER A 188 -16.65 -4.56 -16.81
CA SER A 188 -17.63 -4.83 -17.87
C SER A 188 -18.59 -3.66 -18.13
N GLN A 189 -18.66 -2.73 -17.19
CA GLN A 189 -19.46 -1.50 -17.26
C GLN A 189 -18.57 -0.25 -17.37
N GLY A 190 -17.27 -0.39 -17.69
CA GLY A 190 -16.30 0.71 -17.82
C GLY A 190 -15.84 1.24 -16.47
N ASP A 191 -15.63 0.34 -15.52
CA ASP A 191 -15.17 0.58 -14.16
C ASP A 191 -16.19 1.36 -13.31
N LEU A 192 -17.47 0.98 -13.44
CA LEU A 192 -18.52 1.49 -12.60
C LEU A 192 -18.28 1.10 -11.15
N ILE A 193 -18.30 2.09 -10.26
CA ILE A 193 -18.09 1.87 -8.82
C ILE A 193 -19.27 1.15 -8.20
N GLU A 194 -19.00 0.00 -7.59
CA GLU A 194 -19.98 -0.86 -6.94
C GLU A 194 -19.68 -1.02 -5.45
N MET A 195 -20.72 -1.22 -4.67
CA MET A 195 -20.63 -1.44 -3.23
C MET A 195 -21.59 -2.52 -2.77
N SER A 196 -21.20 -3.32 -1.79
CA SER A 196 -22.11 -4.20 -1.05
C SER A 196 -21.90 -4.08 0.46
N THR A 197 -22.91 -4.45 1.24
CA THR A 197 -22.88 -4.34 2.70
C THR A 197 -23.29 -5.65 3.35
N SER A 198 -22.47 -6.11 4.30
CA SER A 198 -22.81 -7.19 5.24
C SER A 198 -23.15 -6.63 6.61
N THR A 199 -24.07 -7.27 7.33
CA THR A 199 -24.47 -6.90 8.70
C THR A 199 -24.38 -8.08 9.67
N ASP A 200 -23.74 -9.17 9.28
CA ASP A 200 -23.68 -10.44 10.00
C ASP A 200 -22.25 -11.02 10.05
N GLY A 201 -21.24 -10.15 10.01
CA GLY A 201 -19.83 -10.57 10.04
C GLY A 201 -19.35 -11.19 8.74
N GLY A 202 -19.90 -10.78 7.59
CA GLY A 202 -19.50 -11.27 6.27
C GLY A 202 -20.08 -12.65 5.91
N MET A 203 -21.11 -13.12 6.63
CA MET A 203 -21.79 -14.39 6.27
C MET A 203 -22.69 -14.22 5.07
N THR A 204 -23.34 -13.07 4.95
CA THR A 204 -24.17 -12.72 3.82
C THR A 204 -23.93 -11.28 3.39
N TRP A 205 -24.17 -11.01 2.10
CA TRP A 205 -23.96 -9.70 1.50
C TRP A 205 -25.23 -9.20 0.84
N GLY A 206 -25.46 -7.88 0.93
CA GLY A 206 -26.62 -7.22 0.34
C GLY A 206 -26.46 -7.08 -1.18
N PRO A 207 -27.46 -6.47 -1.83
CA PRO A 207 -27.39 -6.20 -3.26
C PRO A 207 -26.27 -5.20 -3.58
N GLU A 208 -25.79 -5.24 -4.81
CA GLU A 208 -24.90 -4.24 -5.37
C GLU A 208 -25.55 -2.87 -5.40
N MET A 209 -24.78 -1.86 -5.07
CA MET A 209 -25.22 -0.48 -4.95
C MET A 209 -24.21 0.45 -5.63
N HIS A 210 -24.72 1.33 -6.49
CA HIS A 210 -23.89 2.35 -7.15
C HIS A 210 -23.90 3.67 -6.39
N THR A 211 -23.00 4.57 -6.76
CA THR A 211 -23.09 5.99 -6.38
C THR A 211 -24.32 6.65 -7.03
N ALA A 212 -24.78 7.75 -6.45
CA ALA A 212 -25.99 8.44 -6.96
C ALA A 212 -25.82 9.01 -8.38
N ALA A 213 -24.61 9.17 -8.86
CA ALA A 213 -24.30 9.68 -10.20
C ALA A 213 -23.77 8.59 -11.14
N PHE A 214 -23.69 7.34 -10.69
CA PHE A 214 -23.02 6.26 -11.42
C PHE A 214 -21.58 6.66 -11.77
N ASP A 215 -20.82 7.00 -10.74
CA ASP A 215 -19.43 7.43 -10.90
C ASP A 215 -18.54 6.23 -11.27
N TYR A 216 -17.42 6.53 -11.92
CA TYR A 216 -16.44 5.56 -12.40
C TYR A 216 -15.10 5.81 -11.71
N GLY A 217 -14.37 4.75 -11.41
CA GLY A 217 -13.07 4.84 -10.76
C GLY A 217 -12.51 3.48 -10.41
N ILE A 218 -11.28 3.43 -9.92
CA ILE A 218 -10.54 2.20 -9.60
C ILE A 218 -9.79 2.34 -8.28
N GLY A 219 -9.70 1.24 -7.52
CA GLY A 219 -8.88 1.15 -6.32
C GLY A 219 -9.43 1.99 -5.16
N GLY A 220 -10.72 1.88 -4.88
CA GLY A 220 -11.35 2.53 -3.75
C GLY A 220 -10.81 2.02 -2.42
N ALA A 221 -10.62 2.94 -1.45
CA ALA A 221 -10.10 2.63 -0.12
C ALA A 221 -11.06 3.10 0.98
N PRO A 222 -12.16 2.36 1.26
CA PRO A 222 -13.23 2.76 2.16
C PRO A 222 -12.76 2.89 3.62
N LEU A 223 -13.30 3.88 4.31
CA LEU A 223 -13.04 4.19 5.71
C LEU A 223 -14.35 4.48 6.45
N VAL A 224 -14.47 4.08 7.71
CA VAL A 224 -15.65 4.35 8.53
C VAL A 224 -15.33 5.31 9.65
N ARG A 225 -16.07 6.41 9.73
CA ARG A 225 -15.94 7.41 10.79
C ARG A 225 -16.67 6.95 12.07
N PRO A 226 -16.27 7.46 13.26
CA PRO A 226 -16.93 7.10 14.54
C PRO A 226 -18.44 7.35 14.59
N ASN A 227 -18.99 8.16 13.69
CA ASN A 227 -20.44 8.40 13.58
C ASN A 227 -21.15 7.46 12.58
N GLY A 228 -20.44 6.46 12.05
CA GLY A 228 -20.95 5.50 11.06
C GLY A 228 -21.01 6.01 9.62
N THR A 229 -20.48 7.22 9.34
CA THR A 229 -20.33 7.67 7.96
C THR A 229 -19.20 6.92 7.29
N VAL A 230 -19.48 6.27 6.18
CA VAL A 230 -18.47 5.67 5.30
C VAL A 230 -17.99 6.73 4.31
N ILE A 231 -16.69 6.83 4.11
CA ILE A 231 -16.05 7.67 3.09
C ILE A 231 -15.19 6.74 2.24
N VAL A 232 -15.37 6.80 0.94
CA VAL A 232 -14.60 6.00 -0.03
C VAL A 232 -13.84 6.96 -0.94
N PRO A 233 -12.57 7.25 -0.67
CA PRO A 233 -11.68 7.84 -1.66
C PRO A 233 -11.34 6.79 -2.72
N ILE A 234 -11.17 7.23 -3.98
CA ILE A 234 -10.91 6.38 -5.13
C ILE A 234 -10.23 7.19 -6.24
N ASN A 235 -9.43 6.56 -7.06
CA ASN A 235 -8.92 7.17 -8.29
C ASN A 235 -10.03 7.28 -9.33
N GLY A 236 -10.32 8.48 -9.80
CA GLY A 236 -11.21 8.72 -10.94
C GLY A 236 -10.47 8.67 -12.27
N PHE A 237 -11.20 8.51 -13.38
CA PHE A 237 -10.61 8.39 -14.72
C PHE A 237 -10.35 9.73 -15.44
N ASN A 238 -10.66 10.84 -14.79
CA ASN A 238 -10.40 12.17 -15.36
C ASN A 238 -9.05 12.77 -14.90
N GLY A 239 -8.11 11.95 -14.41
CA GLY A 239 -6.89 12.42 -13.79
C GLY A 239 -7.18 13.16 -12.48
N ASP A 240 -8.01 12.56 -11.65
CA ASP A 240 -8.41 13.10 -10.36
C ASP A 240 -8.51 12.00 -9.29
N VAL A 241 -8.38 12.40 -8.06
CA VAL A 241 -8.82 11.62 -6.90
C VAL A 241 -10.19 12.14 -6.52
N ILE A 242 -11.16 11.25 -6.40
CA ILE A 242 -12.54 11.56 -6.02
C ILE A 242 -12.91 10.85 -4.72
N ALA A 243 -14.05 11.20 -4.12
CA ALA A 243 -14.56 10.51 -2.95
C ALA A 243 -16.08 10.56 -2.89
N PHE A 244 -16.72 9.50 -2.42
CA PHE A 244 -18.14 9.45 -2.18
C PHE A 244 -18.42 8.94 -0.75
N THR A 245 -19.68 9.04 -0.30
CA THR A 245 -20.02 8.75 1.09
C THR A 245 -21.36 8.04 1.25
N SER A 246 -21.47 7.23 2.33
CA SER A 246 -22.74 6.76 2.86
C SER A 246 -22.93 7.21 4.30
N THR A 247 -24.15 7.68 4.65
CA THR A 247 -24.52 8.07 6.03
C THR A 247 -25.65 7.22 6.59
N ASN A 248 -26.04 6.17 5.87
CA ASN A 248 -27.20 5.34 6.19
C ASN A 248 -26.89 3.83 6.19
N GLY A 249 -25.62 3.47 6.46
CA GLY A 249 -25.17 2.08 6.59
C GLY A 249 -25.13 1.34 5.25
N GLY A 250 -24.66 1.99 4.19
CA GLY A 250 -24.49 1.39 2.86
C GLY A 250 -25.74 1.32 2.00
N LYS A 251 -26.91 1.76 2.52
CA LYS A 251 -28.18 1.69 1.78
C LYS A 251 -28.28 2.69 0.63
N LYS A 252 -27.50 3.76 0.65
CA LYS A 252 -27.38 4.75 -0.43
C LYS A 252 -25.98 5.38 -0.37
N TRP A 253 -25.44 5.67 -1.54
CA TRP A 253 -24.15 6.32 -1.73
C TRP A 253 -24.32 7.66 -2.43
N SER A 254 -23.59 8.68 -2.00
CA SER A 254 -23.63 10.00 -2.66
C SER A 254 -22.99 9.93 -4.04
N ALA A 255 -23.24 10.94 -4.87
CA ALA A 255 -22.34 11.21 -5.99
C ALA A 255 -20.93 11.50 -5.47
N ALA A 256 -19.92 11.21 -6.26
CA ALA A 256 -18.55 11.53 -5.97
C ALA A 256 -18.31 13.05 -5.96
N VAL A 257 -17.36 13.49 -5.18
CA VAL A 257 -16.83 14.87 -5.16
C VAL A 257 -15.33 14.83 -5.44
N ASN A 258 -14.81 15.86 -6.09
CA ASN A 258 -13.39 15.98 -6.35
C ASN A 258 -12.62 16.19 -5.04
N VAL A 259 -11.56 15.41 -4.83
CA VAL A 259 -10.57 15.57 -3.77
C VAL A 259 -9.45 16.48 -4.26
N ALA A 260 -8.86 16.13 -5.39
CA ALA A 260 -7.80 16.88 -6.07
C ALA A 260 -7.64 16.38 -7.52
N SER A 261 -7.03 17.19 -8.38
CA SER A 261 -6.42 16.64 -9.60
C SER A 261 -5.28 15.69 -9.22
N ASP A 262 -5.09 14.64 -9.99
CA ASP A 262 -3.91 13.76 -9.91
C ASP A 262 -2.99 14.13 -11.07
N THR A 263 -1.79 14.58 -10.75
CA THR A 263 -0.74 14.85 -11.72
C THR A 263 0.47 14.01 -11.37
N SER A 264 0.81 13.06 -12.23
CA SER A 264 1.94 12.17 -11.99
C SER A 264 2.57 11.77 -13.31
N HIS A 265 3.80 11.30 -13.29
CA HIS A 265 4.42 10.63 -14.42
C HIS A 265 4.60 9.14 -14.14
N GLY A 266 4.76 8.32 -15.18
CA GLY A 266 5.02 6.91 -15.04
C GLY A 266 6.49 6.62 -14.70
N GLU A 267 6.72 5.59 -13.93
CA GLU A 267 8.02 5.17 -13.47
C GLU A 267 8.82 4.50 -14.59
N GLY A 268 10.14 4.74 -14.58
CA GLY A 268 11.04 4.19 -15.60
C GLY A 268 11.23 2.68 -15.50
N GLY A 269 11.88 2.08 -16.54
CA GLY A 269 12.31 0.69 -16.52
C GLY A 269 11.22 -0.34 -16.77
N ASN A 270 10.05 0.05 -17.25
CA ASN A 270 8.89 -0.81 -17.43
C ASN A 270 8.40 -1.42 -16.09
N LEU A 271 8.46 -0.64 -15.01
CA LEU A 271 7.81 -0.98 -13.76
C LEU A 271 6.30 -0.77 -13.91
N ARG A 272 5.52 -1.77 -13.52
CA ARG A 272 4.09 -1.61 -13.32
C ARG A 272 3.87 -0.76 -12.07
N SER A 273 3.21 0.37 -12.24
CA SER A 273 2.80 1.24 -11.16
C SER A 273 1.40 1.76 -11.43
N ALA A 274 0.43 1.24 -10.71
CA ALA A 274 -0.98 1.60 -10.89
C ALA A 274 -1.30 3.01 -10.36
N GLY A 275 -0.40 3.59 -9.54
CA GLY A 275 -0.63 4.90 -8.93
C GLY A 275 -1.85 4.97 -8.04
N LEU A 276 -2.24 3.87 -7.43
CA LEU A 276 -3.40 3.81 -6.55
C LEU A 276 -3.22 4.69 -5.31
N ILE A 277 -4.35 5.18 -4.79
CA ILE A 277 -4.36 5.91 -3.53
C ILE A 277 -4.17 4.97 -2.34
N SER A 278 -3.71 5.53 -1.22
CA SER A 278 -3.79 4.90 0.09
C SER A 278 -4.53 5.80 1.06
N SER A 279 -5.38 5.24 1.91
CA SER A 279 -6.19 6.02 2.84
C SER A 279 -6.09 5.52 4.27
N ALA A 280 -6.19 6.45 5.23
CA ALA A 280 -6.23 6.14 6.65
C ALA A 280 -7.13 7.13 7.41
N ILE A 281 -7.58 6.75 8.61
CA ILE A 281 -8.50 7.55 9.40
C ILE A 281 -8.01 7.67 10.85
N ASP A 282 -8.08 8.86 11.42
CA ASP A 282 -7.75 9.10 12.83
C ASP A 282 -8.91 8.74 13.77
N ALA A 283 -8.63 8.59 15.07
CA ALA A 283 -9.63 8.18 16.05
C ALA A 283 -10.82 9.17 16.21
N LYS A 284 -10.75 10.38 15.63
CA LYS A 284 -11.86 11.35 15.58
C LYS A 284 -12.56 11.37 14.21
N GLY A 285 -12.12 10.54 13.27
CA GLY A 285 -12.74 10.41 11.96
C GLY A 285 -12.25 11.46 10.95
N LYS A 286 -11.07 12.04 11.12
CA LYS A 286 -10.39 12.78 10.07
C LYS A 286 -9.72 11.77 9.14
N VAL A 287 -10.08 11.84 7.87
CA VAL A 287 -9.55 10.99 6.79
C VAL A 287 -8.34 11.67 6.18
N TYR A 288 -7.35 10.87 5.84
CA TYR A 288 -6.15 11.21 5.08
C TYR A 288 -6.10 10.31 3.86
N VAL A 289 -5.82 10.89 2.70
CA VAL A 289 -5.64 10.17 1.43
C VAL A 289 -4.31 10.59 0.86
N ALA A 290 -3.45 9.62 0.52
CA ALA A 290 -2.12 9.84 -0.03
C ALA A 290 -1.99 9.17 -1.39
N TRP A 291 -1.20 9.77 -2.30
CA TRP A 291 -0.93 9.25 -3.64
C TRP A 291 0.39 9.81 -4.19
N SER A 292 0.87 9.27 -5.30
CA SER A 292 2.04 9.77 -6.04
C SER A 292 1.64 10.96 -6.90
N ASP A 293 2.40 12.06 -6.87
CA ASP A 293 2.04 13.28 -7.60
C ASP A 293 3.27 14.15 -7.88
N CYS A 294 3.39 14.65 -9.09
CA CYS A 294 4.56 15.45 -9.52
C CYS A 294 4.36 16.97 -9.44
N ARG A 295 3.23 17.46 -8.88
CA ARG A 295 2.90 18.90 -8.87
C ARG A 295 3.92 19.82 -8.22
N TYR A 296 4.80 19.29 -7.37
CA TYR A 296 5.85 20.06 -6.70
C TYR A 296 7.19 20.01 -7.47
N ARG A 297 7.28 19.24 -8.55
CA ARG A 297 8.49 19.02 -9.32
C ARG A 297 8.46 19.79 -10.65
N THR A 298 9.56 20.46 -10.98
CA THR A 298 9.67 21.23 -12.22
C THR A 298 9.56 20.31 -13.44
N GLY A 299 8.59 20.57 -14.31
CA GLY A 299 8.39 19.77 -15.52
C GLY A 299 7.83 18.36 -15.23
N CYS A 300 7.30 18.11 -14.03
CA CYS A 300 6.81 16.80 -13.64
C CYS A 300 7.88 15.69 -13.80
N ALA A 301 9.13 16.00 -13.44
CA ALA A 301 10.27 15.10 -13.69
C ALA A 301 10.38 13.97 -12.67
N GLU A 302 9.80 14.14 -11.49
CA GLU A 302 9.72 13.16 -10.40
C GLU A 302 8.35 13.23 -9.73
N ASN A 303 7.87 12.10 -9.18
CA ASN A 303 6.75 12.06 -8.28
C ASN A 303 7.21 12.28 -6.82
N ASP A 304 6.38 12.94 -6.06
CA ASP A 304 6.39 12.99 -4.60
C ASP A 304 5.23 12.18 -4.05
N ILE A 305 5.28 11.78 -2.79
CA ILE A 305 4.07 11.38 -2.08
C ILE A 305 3.41 12.66 -1.55
N VAL A 306 2.13 12.80 -1.90
CA VAL A 306 1.29 13.90 -1.43
C VAL A 306 0.07 13.38 -0.69
N TYR A 307 -0.62 14.25 0.04
CA TYR A 307 -1.86 13.88 0.72
C TYR A 307 -2.84 15.04 0.82
N SER A 308 -4.12 14.70 0.95
CA SER A 308 -5.20 15.61 1.31
C SER A 308 -6.01 15.03 2.47
N THR A 309 -6.75 15.87 3.20
CA THR A 309 -7.51 15.44 4.36
C THR A 309 -8.93 15.96 4.36
N SER A 310 -9.84 15.19 4.99
CA SER A 310 -11.23 15.60 5.17
C SER A 310 -11.79 15.15 6.52
N THR A 311 -12.69 15.95 7.10
CA THR A 311 -13.49 15.58 8.27
C THR A 311 -14.93 15.21 7.89
N SER A 312 -15.26 15.20 6.61
CA SER A 312 -16.64 14.97 6.15
C SER A 312 -16.74 14.09 4.91
N GLY A 313 -15.65 13.86 4.17
CA GLY A 313 -15.63 13.26 2.84
C GLY A 313 -16.17 14.16 1.72
N LYS A 314 -16.65 15.37 2.05
CA LYS A 314 -17.28 16.30 1.09
C LYS A 314 -16.42 17.53 0.78
N LYS A 315 -15.55 17.93 1.70
CA LYS A 315 -14.62 19.04 1.54
C LYS A 315 -13.24 18.55 1.94
N TRP A 316 -12.27 18.86 1.11
CA TRP A 316 -10.90 18.41 1.23
C TRP A 316 -9.95 19.60 1.36
N THR A 317 -8.84 19.39 2.05
CA THR A 317 -7.78 20.41 2.16
C THR A 317 -7.04 20.54 0.83
N ALA A 318 -6.31 21.63 0.66
CA ALA A 318 -5.29 21.71 -0.38
C ALA A 318 -4.31 20.54 -0.22
N VAL A 319 -3.81 20.04 -1.34
CA VAL A 319 -2.82 18.95 -1.38
C VAL A 319 -1.54 19.41 -0.69
N GLN A 320 -0.96 18.56 0.11
CA GLN A 320 0.27 18.78 0.85
C GLN A 320 1.32 17.74 0.46
N ARG A 321 2.55 18.14 0.30
CA ARG A 321 3.68 17.25 0.05
C ARG A 321 4.14 16.57 1.34
N VAL A 322 4.54 15.32 1.27
CA VAL A 322 5.34 14.66 2.32
C VAL A 322 6.81 14.98 2.05
N PRO A 323 7.53 15.67 2.94
CA PRO A 323 8.88 16.18 2.67
C PRO A 323 9.94 15.08 2.85
N ILE A 324 9.88 14.03 2.02
CA ILE A 324 10.83 12.91 2.07
C ILE A 324 12.23 13.39 1.70
N ASP A 325 12.32 14.28 0.73
CA ASP A 325 13.55 14.86 0.19
C ASP A 325 13.34 16.32 -0.26
N PRO A 326 14.39 17.07 -0.64
CA PRO A 326 14.25 18.38 -1.25
C PRO A 326 13.55 18.30 -2.61
N VAL A 327 12.69 19.28 -2.95
CA VAL A 327 11.99 19.39 -4.26
C VAL A 327 12.94 19.47 -5.47
N THR A 328 14.23 19.63 -5.24
CA THR A 328 15.27 19.68 -6.28
C THR A 328 16.00 18.34 -6.45
N SER A 329 15.63 17.31 -5.70
CA SER A 329 16.23 15.98 -5.83
C SER A 329 15.73 15.26 -7.08
N THR A 330 16.42 14.21 -7.50
CA THR A 330 16.05 13.38 -8.65
C THR A 330 15.34 12.08 -8.21
N VAL A 331 14.98 11.99 -6.93
CA VAL A 331 14.33 10.81 -6.36
C VAL A 331 12.85 10.83 -6.75
N ASP A 332 12.39 9.71 -7.25
CA ASP A 332 11.02 9.47 -7.68
C ASP A 332 10.31 8.56 -6.66
N HIS A 333 9.17 9.00 -6.10
CA HIS A 333 8.46 8.30 -5.03
C HIS A 333 7.09 7.82 -5.51
N PHE A 334 6.78 6.54 -5.29
CA PHE A 334 5.55 5.93 -5.79
C PHE A 334 5.06 4.77 -4.92
N ILE A 335 3.89 4.22 -5.21
CA ILE A 335 3.24 3.09 -4.52
C ILE A 335 3.29 3.28 -3.00
N THR A 336 2.34 4.02 -2.46
CA THR A 336 2.35 4.40 -1.04
C THR A 336 1.40 3.57 -0.20
N GLY A 337 1.80 3.27 1.05
CA GLY A 337 0.97 2.68 2.09
C GLY A 337 0.90 3.60 3.30
N LEU A 338 -0.29 4.13 3.60
CA LEU A 338 -0.53 5.05 4.70
C LEU A 338 -1.24 4.34 5.86
N GLY A 339 -0.73 4.49 7.07
CA GLY A 339 -1.40 4.07 8.29
C GLY A 339 -1.46 5.17 9.33
N ILE A 340 -2.43 5.09 10.24
CA ILE A 340 -2.53 5.98 11.41
C ILE A 340 -2.63 5.13 12.68
N ALA A 341 -1.79 5.45 13.66
CA ALA A 341 -1.75 4.71 14.92
C ALA A 341 -3.11 4.76 15.64
N PRO A 342 -3.69 3.61 15.99
CA PRO A 342 -4.98 3.54 16.67
C PRO A 342 -5.05 4.41 17.92
N GLY A 343 -6.19 5.08 18.15
CA GLY A 343 -6.41 5.95 19.29
C GLY A 343 -5.79 7.35 19.20
N THR A 344 -4.95 7.62 18.20
CA THR A 344 -4.36 8.96 17.99
C THR A 344 -5.25 9.82 17.10
N SER A 345 -5.24 11.15 17.28
CA SER A 345 -6.11 12.04 16.52
C SER A 345 -5.76 13.52 16.62
N GLY A 346 -6.35 14.32 15.73
CA GLY A 346 -6.19 15.77 15.70
C GLY A 346 -4.72 16.15 15.45
N LYS A 347 -4.18 17.13 16.17
CA LYS A 347 -2.77 17.54 16.01
C LYS A 347 -1.74 16.51 16.51
N LYS A 348 -2.20 15.42 17.15
CA LYS A 348 -1.38 14.32 17.68
C LYS A 348 -1.66 13.01 16.95
N ALA A 349 -2.32 13.05 15.80
CA ALA A 349 -2.44 11.87 14.95
C ALA A 349 -1.02 11.42 14.52
N GLN A 350 -0.73 10.15 14.74
CA GLN A 350 0.56 9.54 14.37
C GLN A 350 0.39 8.84 13.03
N LEU A 351 1.00 9.41 12.00
CA LEU A 351 0.99 8.90 10.64
C LEU A 351 2.25 8.08 10.40
N ALA A 352 2.10 6.97 9.71
CA ALA A 352 3.19 6.13 9.23
C ALA A 352 2.98 5.88 7.73
N LEU A 353 3.99 6.12 6.92
CA LEU A 353 3.92 6.04 5.48
C LEU A 353 5.09 5.24 4.94
N ALA A 354 4.79 4.14 4.25
CA ALA A 354 5.72 3.36 3.46
C ALA A 354 5.58 3.74 2.00
N TYR A 355 6.65 3.62 1.21
CA TYR A 355 6.67 3.94 -0.21
C TYR A 355 7.78 3.18 -0.90
N TYR A 356 7.71 3.11 -2.24
CA TYR A 356 8.88 2.76 -3.06
C TYR A 356 9.48 4.00 -3.69
N ASP A 357 10.77 3.92 -4.01
CA ASP A 357 11.46 5.00 -4.67
C ASP A 357 12.55 4.54 -5.65
N TYR A 358 12.81 5.40 -6.64
CA TYR A 358 14.02 5.37 -7.45
C TYR A 358 14.91 6.56 -7.10
N PRO A 359 16.21 6.36 -6.81
CA PRO A 359 17.15 7.47 -6.60
C PRO A 359 17.31 8.39 -7.82
N VAL A 360 17.00 7.88 -9.01
CA VAL A 360 17.05 8.61 -10.28
C VAL A 360 15.83 8.28 -11.12
N SER A 361 14.91 9.23 -11.25
CA SER A 361 13.64 9.10 -12.00
C SER A 361 13.85 8.75 -13.48
N SER A 362 14.88 9.33 -14.10
CA SER A 362 15.20 9.13 -15.52
C SER A 362 15.87 7.78 -15.85
N CYS A 363 15.87 6.83 -14.93
CA CYS A 363 16.39 5.49 -15.18
C CYS A 363 15.56 4.75 -16.25
N SER A 364 16.18 3.81 -16.96
CA SER A 364 15.49 2.99 -17.97
C SER A 364 15.75 1.50 -17.81
N SER A 365 16.96 1.02 -18.07
CA SER A 365 17.32 -0.41 -17.94
C SER A 365 18.05 -0.73 -16.63
N ASN A 366 18.49 0.27 -15.92
CA ASN A 366 19.31 0.17 -14.71
C ASN A 366 18.62 0.75 -13.46
N CYS A 367 17.30 0.82 -13.46
CA CYS A 367 16.54 1.29 -12.32
C CYS A 367 16.87 0.45 -11.08
N GLN A 368 17.04 1.14 -9.97
CA GLN A 368 17.26 0.54 -8.65
C GLN A 368 16.08 0.90 -7.76
N LEU A 369 15.32 -0.10 -7.37
CA LEU A 369 14.13 0.08 -6.55
C LEU A 369 14.51 -0.04 -5.05
N TYR A 370 14.01 0.89 -4.25
CA TYR A 370 14.13 0.88 -2.80
C TYR A 370 12.74 0.92 -2.16
N ALA A 371 12.64 0.40 -0.95
CA ALA A 371 11.49 0.61 -0.07
C ALA A 371 11.88 1.59 1.03
N GLY A 372 11.07 2.60 1.24
CA GLY A 372 11.29 3.66 2.21
C GLY A 372 10.16 3.78 3.23
N PHE A 373 10.43 4.50 4.32
CA PHE A 373 9.47 4.77 5.40
C PHE A 373 9.71 6.15 5.98
N ILE A 374 8.63 6.84 6.31
CA ILE A 374 8.63 8.14 6.99
C ILE A 374 7.41 8.22 7.91
N GLN A 375 7.49 8.99 8.99
CA GLN A 375 6.41 9.10 9.95
C GLN A 375 6.23 10.52 10.48
N SER A 376 5.04 10.80 11.03
CA SER A 376 4.71 12.06 11.67
C SER A 376 3.95 11.82 12.96
N SER A 377 4.33 12.47 14.04
CA SER A 377 3.59 12.51 15.31
C SER A 377 2.72 13.77 15.47
N THR A 378 2.68 14.60 14.44
CA THR A 378 2.05 15.93 14.44
C THR A 378 0.96 16.08 13.36
N ALA A 379 0.35 14.96 12.96
CA ALA A 379 -0.72 14.94 11.94
C ALA A 379 -0.26 15.46 10.55
N GLY A 380 1.01 15.24 10.22
CA GLY A 380 1.62 15.69 8.97
C GLY A 380 2.22 17.09 9.00
N ALA A 381 2.17 17.81 10.14
CA ALA A 381 2.78 19.14 10.24
C ALA A 381 4.32 19.08 10.21
N THR A 382 4.89 18.04 10.80
CA THR A 382 6.32 17.73 10.77
C THR A 382 6.50 16.23 10.57
N TRP A 383 7.62 15.85 9.97
CA TRP A 383 7.95 14.46 9.63
C TRP A 383 9.35 14.09 10.11
N SER A 384 9.56 12.83 10.40
CA SER A 384 10.89 12.30 10.72
C SER A 384 11.81 12.35 9.51
N ALA A 385 13.10 12.16 9.71
CA ALA A 385 13.97 11.76 8.60
C ALA A 385 13.47 10.45 7.97
N PRO A 386 13.56 10.29 6.63
CA PRO A 386 13.20 9.05 5.97
C PRO A 386 14.16 7.92 6.32
N VAL A 387 13.66 6.68 6.29
CA VAL A 387 14.41 5.47 6.57
C VAL A 387 14.31 4.55 5.35
N THR A 388 15.45 4.14 4.80
CA THR A 388 15.48 3.06 3.80
C THR A 388 15.25 1.73 4.50
N LEU A 389 14.19 1.02 4.11
CA LEU A 389 13.83 -0.28 4.66
C LEU A 389 14.53 -1.42 3.91
N ALA A 390 14.56 -1.35 2.58
CA ALA A 390 15.14 -2.38 1.72
C ALA A 390 15.66 -1.78 0.40
N GLY A 391 16.49 -2.55 -0.29
CA GLY A 391 17.06 -2.20 -1.59
C GLY A 391 18.59 -2.11 -1.58
N PRO A 392 19.23 -1.89 -2.74
CA PRO A 392 18.60 -1.76 -4.06
C PRO A 392 18.10 -3.10 -4.63
N MET A 393 16.93 -3.10 -5.21
CA MET A 393 16.37 -4.23 -5.98
C MET A 393 16.49 -3.93 -7.47
N LYS A 394 16.79 -4.95 -8.28
CA LYS A 394 16.76 -4.84 -9.73
C LYS A 394 15.39 -5.23 -10.25
N LEU A 395 14.85 -4.50 -11.22
CA LEU A 395 13.52 -4.83 -11.80
C LEU A 395 13.48 -6.25 -12.39
N THR A 396 14.57 -6.76 -12.91
CA THR A 396 14.65 -8.13 -13.43
C THR A 396 14.58 -9.22 -12.34
N TRP A 397 14.51 -8.86 -11.08
CA TRP A 397 14.27 -9.78 -9.96
C TRP A 397 12.79 -9.93 -9.64
N LEU A 398 11.96 -9.00 -10.17
CA LEU A 398 10.51 -8.96 -9.97
C LEU A 398 9.80 -9.87 -10.99
N PRO A 399 8.60 -10.38 -10.69
CA PRO A 399 7.77 -11.04 -11.68
C PRO A 399 7.43 -10.09 -12.83
N ASN A 400 7.43 -10.64 -14.03
CA ASN A 400 7.09 -9.88 -15.23
C ASN A 400 5.64 -10.18 -15.62
N THR A 401 4.81 -9.15 -15.57
CA THR A 401 3.41 -9.21 -16.00
C THR A 401 3.28 -8.65 -17.43
N PHE A 402 2.11 -8.78 -18.04
CA PHE A 402 1.87 -8.12 -19.34
C PHE A 402 1.92 -6.58 -19.25
N SER A 403 1.79 -6.01 -18.02
CA SER A 403 1.89 -4.58 -17.74
C SER A 403 3.27 -4.12 -17.26
N GLY A 404 4.27 -5.02 -17.26
CA GLY A 404 5.62 -4.72 -16.80
C GLY A 404 6.04 -5.48 -15.55
N TYR A 405 7.20 -5.14 -15.00
CA TYR A 405 7.72 -5.70 -13.76
C TYR A 405 6.86 -5.23 -12.58
N MET A 406 6.51 -6.14 -11.69
CA MET A 406 5.56 -5.85 -10.62
C MET A 406 6.19 -6.11 -9.24
N VAL A 407 6.25 -5.06 -8.42
CA VAL A 407 6.56 -5.18 -7.00
C VAL A 407 5.28 -5.11 -6.16
N ALA A 408 4.32 -4.32 -6.58
CA ALA A 408 3.00 -4.15 -5.97
C ALA A 408 2.19 -3.09 -6.75
N ASP A 409 0.85 -3.09 -6.63
CA ASP A 409 0.02 -1.93 -6.93
C ASP A 409 -0.27 -1.12 -5.65
N TYR A 410 -0.24 -1.78 -4.49
CA TYR A 410 -0.40 -1.17 -3.17
C TYR A 410 0.46 -1.88 -2.12
N ILE A 411 0.79 -1.15 -1.05
CA ILE A 411 1.44 -1.63 0.16
C ILE A 411 0.73 -1.06 1.38
N SER A 412 1.06 -1.52 2.58
CA SER A 412 0.29 -1.17 3.77
C SER A 412 1.15 -0.96 5.02
N VAL A 413 0.54 -0.39 6.06
CA VAL A 413 1.15 -0.24 7.39
C VAL A 413 0.17 -0.69 8.46
N GLY A 414 0.53 -1.74 9.20
CA GLY A 414 -0.16 -2.18 10.41
C GLY A 414 0.42 -1.54 11.68
N PHE A 415 -0.28 -1.70 12.80
CA PHE A 415 0.18 -1.23 14.10
C PHE A 415 0.05 -2.31 15.18
N GLY A 416 1.04 -2.40 16.05
CA GLY A 416 1.03 -3.29 17.21
C GLY A 416 1.94 -2.76 18.30
N ASN A 417 1.51 -2.83 19.55
CA ASN A 417 2.28 -2.36 20.72
C ASN A 417 2.83 -0.92 20.58
N GLY A 418 2.05 -0.03 19.93
CA GLY A 418 2.45 1.37 19.71
C GLY A 418 3.49 1.59 18.62
N LYS A 419 3.80 0.57 17.83
CA LYS A 419 4.76 0.63 16.72
C LYS A 419 4.06 0.44 15.38
N ALA A 420 4.62 1.05 14.34
CA ALA A 420 4.20 0.85 12.96
C ALA A 420 4.96 -0.34 12.33
N PHE A 421 4.24 -1.17 11.62
CA PHE A 421 4.77 -2.31 10.86
C PHE A 421 4.44 -2.09 9.38
N PRO A 422 5.33 -1.45 8.60
CA PRO A 422 5.18 -1.39 7.16
C PRO A 422 5.29 -2.80 6.59
N VAL A 423 4.39 -3.14 5.66
CA VAL A 423 4.34 -4.45 4.99
C VAL A 423 4.47 -4.22 3.49
N PHE A 424 5.49 -4.82 2.89
CA PHE A 424 5.92 -4.55 1.52
C PHE A 424 6.68 -5.74 0.93
N ALA A 425 6.75 -5.82 -0.41
CA ALA A 425 7.54 -6.82 -1.11
C ALA A 425 9.02 -6.42 -1.19
N VAL A 426 9.90 -7.41 -1.12
CA VAL A 426 11.35 -7.23 -1.34
C VAL A 426 11.85 -8.34 -2.24
N ALA A 427 12.42 -7.96 -3.38
CA ALA A 427 13.06 -8.89 -4.28
C ALA A 427 14.59 -8.97 -4.05
N GLN A 428 15.11 -10.16 -4.19
CA GLN A 428 16.55 -10.47 -4.15
C GLN A 428 16.95 -11.13 -5.48
N ALA A 429 18.25 -11.42 -5.62
CA ALA A 429 18.73 -12.06 -6.83
C ALA A 429 18.08 -13.44 -7.04
N ASN A 430 17.56 -13.66 -8.24
CA ASN A 430 16.89 -14.89 -8.64
C ASN A 430 17.80 -16.11 -8.45
N SER A 431 17.20 -17.24 -8.05
CA SER A 431 17.89 -18.53 -7.95
C SER A 431 17.57 -19.40 -9.17
N GLY A 432 18.41 -19.31 -10.20
CA GLY A 432 18.13 -19.97 -11.48
C GLY A 432 16.92 -19.35 -12.19
N SER A 433 15.89 -20.13 -12.42
CA SER A 433 14.61 -19.68 -12.99
C SER A 433 13.59 -19.23 -11.93
N LEU A 434 13.85 -19.47 -10.64
CA LEU A 434 12.98 -19.04 -9.55
C LEU A 434 13.27 -17.58 -9.23
N LEU A 435 12.22 -16.81 -9.03
CA LEU A 435 12.30 -15.47 -8.45
C LEU A 435 12.75 -15.57 -7.00
N ASN A 436 12.87 -14.47 -6.32
CA ASN A 436 13.14 -14.42 -4.89
C ASN A 436 12.58 -13.08 -4.36
N GLU A 437 11.28 -12.94 -4.49
CA GLU A 437 10.51 -11.81 -4.01
C GLU A 437 9.51 -12.30 -2.97
N ALA A 438 9.55 -11.69 -1.80
CA ALA A 438 8.69 -12.09 -0.68
C ALA A 438 8.15 -10.87 0.07
N ILE A 439 7.08 -11.06 0.83
CA ILE A 439 6.51 -10.03 1.69
C ILE A 439 7.28 -9.97 3.00
N TYR A 440 7.66 -8.75 3.38
CA TYR A 440 8.42 -8.45 4.59
C TYR A 440 7.74 -7.38 5.45
N THR A 441 8.11 -7.37 6.71
CA THR A 441 7.91 -6.26 7.64
C THR A 441 9.17 -6.01 8.45
N THR A 442 9.24 -4.90 9.18
CA THR A 442 10.36 -4.62 10.09
C THR A 442 10.28 -5.48 11.35
N SER A 443 11.37 -6.16 11.71
CA SER A 443 11.37 -7.14 12.81
C SER A 443 11.02 -6.55 14.18
N ALA A 444 11.32 -5.28 14.41
CA ALA A 444 11.03 -4.60 15.68
C ALA A 444 9.88 -3.59 15.60
N GLY A 445 9.27 -3.42 14.42
CA GLY A 445 8.40 -2.29 14.12
C GLY A 445 9.14 -0.95 14.14
N GLN A 446 8.50 0.10 13.62
CA GLN A 446 9.01 1.47 13.65
C GLN A 446 8.33 2.23 14.80
N ASP A 447 9.09 2.95 15.58
CA ASP A 447 8.57 3.67 16.76
C ASP A 447 7.83 4.94 16.31
N ALA A 448 6.51 4.87 16.20
CA ALA A 448 5.67 5.96 15.73
C ALA A 448 5.65 7.20 16.66
N SER A 449 6.20 7.08 17.86
CA SER A 449 6.27 8.15 18.86
C SER A 449 7.67 8.74 19.05
N ARG A 450 8.66 8.33 18.24
CA ARG A 450 10.06 8.72 18.44
C ARG A 450 10.23 10.25 18.39
N PRO A 451 10.83 10.87 19.44
CA PRO A 451 11.24 12.27 19.36
C PRO A 451 12.33 12.41 18.29
N GLU A 452 12.18 13.35 17.44
CA GLU A 452 12.93 13.50 16.22
C GLU A 452 14.20 14.30 16.49
N GLU A 453 15.35 13.77 16.06
CA GLU A 453 16.59 14.54 16.02
C GLU A 453 16.57 15.59 14.89
N GLU A 454 15.77 15.36 13.84
CA GLU A 454 15.58 16.29 12.74
C GLU A 454 14.13 16.21 12.21
N LEU A 455 13.40 17.34 12.31
CA LEU A 455 12.04 17.49 11.83
C LEU A 455 12.03 18.09 10.43
N LEU A 456 11.43 17.38 9.48
CA LEU A 456 11.20 17.86 8.13
C LEU A 456 9.83 18.51 8.01
N THR A 457 9.77 19.63 7.27
CA THR A 457 8.51 20.32 6.94
C THR A 457 8.45 20.56 5.44
N ALA A 458 7.23 20.56 4.91
CA ALA A 458 6.96 21.02 3.55
C ALA A 458 6.62 22.53 3.53
N GLU A 459 6.93 23.27 4.60
CA GLU A 459 6.65 24.70 4.67
C GLU A 459 7.51 25.45 3.64
N GLY A 460 6.84 26.13 2.70
CA GLY A 460 7.49 26.83 1.59
C GLY A 460 7.50 26.04 0.28
N ASP A 461 7.18 24.75 0.29
CA ASP A 461 6.97 23.99 -0.94
C ASP A 461 5.70 24.49 -1.65
N VAL A 462 5.83 24.88 -2.91
CA VAL A 462 4.71 25.44 -3.71
C VAL A 462 4.54 24.59 -4.96
N PRO A 463 3.30 24.24 -5.33
CA PRO A 463 3.04 23.56 -6.60
C PRO A 463 3.58 24.39 -7.78
N VAL A 464 4.24 23.73 -8.72
CA VAL A 464 4.76 24.38 -9.92
C VAL A 464 3.59 24.73 -10.85
N PRO A 465 3.44 25.98 -11.30
CA PRO A 465 2.39 26.35 -12.24
C PRO A 465 2.51 25.54 -13.54
N ASN A 466 1.39 24.95 -13.99
CA ASN A 466 1.32 24.15 -15.22
C ASN A 466 2.18 22.87 -15.20
N ALA A 467 2.34 22.22 -14.07
CA ALA A 467 2.77 20.82 -14.04
C ALA A 467 1.71 20.00 -14.80
N HIS A 468 2.06 19.53 -15.98
CA HIS A 468 1.22 18.63 -16.77
C HIS A 468 1.78 17.22 -16.62
N SER A 469 0.90 16.25 -16.39
CA SER A 469 1.26 14.86 -16.52
C SER A 469 1.58 14.57 -18.00
N ASP A 470 2.67 13.87 -18.28
CA ASP A 470 3.01 13.38 -19.63
C ASP A 470 2.05 12.29 -20.11
N HIS A 471 1.23 11.78 -19.20
CA HIS A 471 0.18 10.81 -19.48
C HIS A 471 -1.16 11.56 -19.53
N GLY A 472 -1.91 11.33 -20.61
CA GLY A 472 -3.35 11.56 -20.63
C GLY A 472 -4.02 10.86 -19.45
N PRO A 473 -5.37 10.85 -19.36
CA PRO A 473 -6.03 10.11 -18.31
C PRO A 473 -5.34 8.75 -18.20
N ARG A 474 -4.84 8.42 -16.99
CA ARG A 474 -4.09 7.18 -16.79
C ARG A 474 -4.92 6.07 -17.39
N GLU A 475 -4.41 5.39 -18.44
CA GLU A 475 -4.90 4.06 -18.73
C GLU A 475 -4.51 3.24 -17.51
N TYR A 476 -5.35 3.25 -16.49
CA TYR A 476 -5.29 2.27 -15.44
C TYR A 476 -5.32 0.94 -16.14
N LEU A 477 -4.33 0.13 -15.86
CA LEU A 477 -4.08 -1.12 -16.56
C LEU A 477 -5.15 -2.13 -16.15
N ASP A 478 -6.38 -1.85 -16.55
CA ASP A 478 -7.57 -2.68 -16.48
C ASP A 478 -7.41 -4.01 -17.27
N GLN A 479 -6.19 -4.51 -17.44
CA GLN A 479 -5.98 -5.70 -18.26
C GLN A 479 -5.67 -6.94 -17.43
N ASP A 480 -5.55 -6.84 -16.09
CA ASP A 480 -5.25 -7.99 -15.26
C ASP A 480 -6.34 -9.07 -15.29
N ASN A 481 -7.58 -8.69 -15.58
CA ASN A 481 -8.72 -9.62 -15.63
C ASN A 481 -9.15 -9.99 -17.06
N ARG A 482 -8.53 -9.43 -18.11
CA ARG A 482 -8.76 -9.82 -19.51
C ARG A 482 -7.81 -10.93 -19.91
N ILE A 483 -7.95 -12.12 -19.33
CA ILE A 483 -7.27 -13.31 -19.86
C ILE A 483 -7.92 -13.60 -21.22
N PRO A 484 -7.21 -13.48 -22.35
CA PRO A 484 -7.68 -14.11 -23.59
C PRO A 484 -7.66 -15.62 -23.32
N VAL A 485 -8.83 -16.24 -23.24
CA VAL A 485 -8.96 -17.70 -23.19
C VAL A 485 -8.43 -18.26 -24.54
N SER A 486 -7.12 -18.36 -24.69
CA SER A 486 -6.45 -18.97 -25.80
C SER A 486 -5.49 -20.06 -25.33
N GLY A 487 -6.07 -21.04 -24.64
CA GLY A 487 -5.49 -22.38 -24.50
C GLY A 487 -6.49 -23.39 -25.03
N PRO A 488 -6.07 -24.51 -25.64
CA PRO A 488 -6.99 -25.54 -26.08
C PRO A 488 -7.72 -26.12 -24.87
N ARG A 489 -9.05 -26.01 -24.85
CA ARG A 489 -9.88 -26.72 -23.87
C ARG A 489 -9.50 -28.20 -23.85
N PRO A 490 -9.34 -28.82 -22.69
CA PRO A 490 -9.32 -30.26 -22.61
C PRO A 490 -10.64 -30.81 -23.20
N PRO A 491 -10.62 -31.97 -23.89
CA PRO A 491 -11.84 -32.53 -24.45
C PRO A 491 -12.82 -32.84 -23.33
N GLU A 492 -14.08 -32.40 -23.49
CA GLU A 492 -15.19 -32.83 -22.67
C GLU A 492 -15.22 -34.36 -22.63
N LYS A 493 -15.20 -34.94 -21.44
CA LYS A 493 -15.47 -36.35 -21.26
C LYS A 493 -16.98 -36.54 -21.34
N ASP A 494 -17.42 -37.25 -22.38
CA ASP A 494 -18.75 -37.83 -22.50
C ASP A 494 -19.12 -38.75 -21.31
#